data_be871dec9523a81dd6f3616582855191
#
_entry.id   be871dec9523a81dd6f3616582855191
#
_cell.length_a   1.000
_cell.length_b   1.000
_cell.length_c   1.000
_cell.angle_alpha   90.00
_cell.angle_beta   90.00
_cell.angle_gamma   90.00
#
_symmetry.space_group_name_H-M   'P 1'
#
loop_
_entity.id
_entity.type
_entity.pdbx_description
1 polymer ?
#
loop_
_entity_poly.entity_id
_entity_poly.type
_entity_poly.pdbx_seq_one_letter_code
_entity_poly.pdbx_strand_id
1 'polypeptide(L)'
;MRHEKVYEQLKAIAPTVFSETLRGDWKDNFTFYAKALNKEKDGQNVFAAYDKRIAGLKAKLGDKVNSEVSIVRFVPGDVRIYHGDSFSGVVLNDLGFKRPGHYKINMNLQLA
;
A
#
# COMPACT_ATOMS: atom_id res chain seq x y z
N MET A 1 9.47 -2.37 -13.12
CA MET A 1 8.78 -3.40 -12.31
C MET A 1 9.72 -4.51 -11.86
N ARG A 2 9.39 -5.25 -10.77
CA ARG A 2 10.34 -6.26 -10.23
C ARG A 2 10.58 -7.42 -11.17
N HIS A 3 9.60 -7.85 -11.95
CA HIS A 3 9.65 -9.05 -12.78
C HIS A 3 9.57 -8.77 -14.30
N GLU A 4 9.68 -7.52 -14.70
CA GLU A 4 9.61 -7.10 -16.10
C GLU A 4 10.63 -7.85 -16.98
N LYS A 5 11.84 -8.03 -16.47
CA LYS A 5 12.93 -8.71 -17.19
C LYS A 5 12.68 -10.20 -17.47
N VAL A 6 11.78 -10.83 -16.72
CA VAL A 6 11.43 -12.26 -16.87
C VAL A 6 10.03 -12.44 -17.46
N TYR A 7 9.36 -11.37 -17.85
CA TYR A 7 7.99 -11.43 -18.37
C TYR A 7 7.86 -12.34 -19.60
N GLU A 8 8.75 -12.19 -20.58
CA GLU A 8 8.70 -13.00 -21.80
C GLU A 8 8.97 -14.48 -21.50
N GLN A 9 9.81 -14.78 -20.51
CA GLN A 9 10.05 -16.16 -20.07
C GLN A 9 8.81 -16.77 -19.40
N LEU A 10 8.13 -16.00 -18.55
CA LEU A 10 6.88 -16.42 -17.89
C LEU A 10 5.76 -16.62 -18.91
N LYS A 11 5.63 -15.70 -19.86
CA LYS A 11 4.64 -15.77 -20.93
C LYS A 11 4.80 -16.98 -21.84
N ALA A 12 6.04 -17.47 -22.02
CA ALA A 12 6.31 -18.69 -22.76
C ALA A 12 5.83 -19.96 -22.04
N ILE A 13 5.62 -19.90 -20.72
CA ILE A 13 5.14 -21.02 -19.89
C ILE A 13 3.60 -21.03 -19.82
N ALA A 14 2.99 -19.87 -19.54
CA ALA A 14 1.56 -19.75 -19.34
C ALA A 14 1.07 -18.31 -19.62
N PRO A 15 -0.24 -18.08 -19.82
CA PRO A 15 -0.80 -16.74 -19.87
C PRO A 15 -0.38 -15.93 -18.64
N THR A 16 0.29 -14.81 -18.87
CA THR A 16 0.88 -13.99 -17.82
C THR A 16 0.29 -12.60 -17.83
N VAL A 17 -0.21 -12.16 -16.69
CA VAL A 17 -0.70 -10.80 -16.45
C VAL A 17 0.24 -10.07 -15.49
N PHE A 18 0.21 -8.75 -15.55
CA PHE A 18 1.21 -7.91 -14.93
C PHE A 18 0.57 -6.61 -14.42
N SER A 19 0.82 -6.23 -13.17
CA SER A 19 0.39 -4.93 -12.68
C SER A 19 1.41 -3.85 -13.05
N GLU A 20 0.94 -2.69 -13.49
CA GLU A 20 1.80 -1.59 -13.95
C GLU A 20 2.47 -0.86 -12.78
N THR A 21 1.82 -0.81 -11.63
CA THR A 21 2.26 -0.08 -10.44
C THR A 21 2.49 -0.98 -9.24
N LEU A 22 3.35 -0.56 -8.31
CA LEU A 22 3.73 -1.36 -7.13
C LEU A 22 3.65 -0.58 -5.81
N ARG A 23 3.21 0.68 -5.82
CA ARG A 23 3.21 1.54 -4.63
C ARG A 23 1.90 1.44 -3.83
N GLY A 24 1.27 2.57 -3.57
CA GLY A 24 0.02 2.67 -2.83
C GLY A 24 -1.20 2.00 -3.49
N ASP A 25 -1.08 1.59 -4.75
CA ASP A 25 -2.15 1.02 -5.58
C ASP A 25 -2.42 -0.47 -5.28
N TRP A 26 -2.09 -0.93 -4.06
CA TRP A 26 -2.23 -2.34 -3.73
C TRP A 26 -3.67 -2.85 -3.83
N LYS A 27 -4.68 -1.99 -3.57
CA LYS A 27 -6.09 -2.34 -3.69
C LYS A 27 -6.48 -2.59 -5.15
N ASP A 28 -6.03 -1.72 -6.05
CA ASP A 28 -6.28 -1.85 -7.48
C ASP A 28 -5.57 -3.07 -8.04
N ASN A 29 -4.31 -3.27 -7.66
CA ASN A 29 -3.53 -4.45 -8.02
C ASN A 29 -4.19 -5.75 -7.51
N PHE A 30 -4.69 -5.75 -6.27
CA PHE A 30 -5.38 -6.91 -5.71
C PHE A 30 -6.67 -7.21 -6.48
N THR A 31 -7.45 -6.18 -6.81
CA THR A 31 -8.66 -6.31 -7.63
C THR A 31 -8.33 -6.87 -9.02
N PHE A 32 -7.28 -6.34 -9.65
CA PHE A 32 -6.79 -6.83 -10.94
C PHE A 32 -6.40 -8.31 -10.89
N TYR A 33 -5.65 -8.75 -9.88
CA TYR A 33 -5.27 -10.15 -9.72
C TYR A 33 -6.46 -11.05 -9.38
N ALA A 34 -7.39 -10.60 -8.57
CA ALA A 34 -8.63 -11.33 -8.28
C ALA A 34 -9.42 -11.59 -9.57
N LYS A 35 -9.51 -10.59 -10.45
CA LYS A 35 -10.14 -10.72 -11.78
C LYS A 35 -9.37 -11.68 -12.68
N ALA A 36 -8.05 -11.56 -12.75
CA ALA A 36 -7.20 -12.44 -13.57
C ALA A 36 -7.31 -13.92 -13.17
N LEU A 37 -7.59 -14.18 -11.88
CA LEU A 37 -7.75 -15.53 -11.34
C LEU A 37 -9.21 -16.01 -11.28
N ASN A 38 -10.17 -15.23 -11.82
CA ASN A 38 -11.61 -15.49 -11.71
C ASN A 38 -12.06 -15.67 -10.25
N LYS A 39 -11.54 -14.81 -9.36
CA LYS A 39 -11.77 -14.82 -7.91
C LYS A 39 -12.30 -13.49 -7.38
N GLU A 40 -13.06 -12.76 -8.19
CA GLU A 40 -13.56 -11.42 -7.84
C GLU A 40 -14.39 -11.44 -6.57
N LYS A 41 -15.25 -12.46 -6.41
CA LYS A 41 -16.09 -12.61 -5.21
C LYS A 41 -15.24 -12.83 -3.95
N ASP A 42 -14.22 -13.65 -4.05
CA ASP A 42 -13.29 -13.89 -2.94
C ASP A 42 -12.51 -12.60 -2.61
N GLY A 43 -12.09 -11.86 -3.65
CA GLY A 43 -11.45 -10.56 -3.50
C GLY A 43 -12.33 -9.53 -2.79
N GLN A 44 -13.61 -9.45 -3.17
CA GLN A 44 -14.59 -8.58 -2.51
C GLN A 44 -14.77 -8.94 -1.03
N ASN A 45 -14.82 -10.23 -0.70
CA ASN A 45 -14.92 -10.69 0.69
C ASN A 45 -13.69 -10.28 1.52
N VAL A 46 -12.50 -10.34 0.94
CA VAL A 46 -11.27 -9.87 1.60
C VAL A 46 -11.32 -8.38 1.88
N PHE A 47 -11.76 -7.57 0.91
CA PHE A 47 -11.93 -6.13 1.12
C PHE A 47 -12.99 -5.82 2.17
N ALA A 48 -14.13 -6.49 2.14
CA ALA A 48 -15.16 -6.29 3.18
C ALA A 48 -14.64 -6.62 4.59
N ALA A 49 -13.82 -7.67 4.72
CA ALA A 49 -13.18 -8.02 5.99
C ALA A 49 -12.14 -6.94 6.40
N TYR A 50 -11.36 -6.43 5.46
CA TYR A 50 -10.41 -5.34 5.68
C TYR A 50 -11.14 -4.07 6.16
N ASP A 51 -12.17 -3.64 5.45
CA ASP A 51 -12.93 -2.42 5.77
C ASP A 51 -13.60 -2.53 7.15
N LYS A 52 -14.13 -3.71 7.48
CA LYS A 52 -14.66 -3.99 8.83
C LYS A 52 -13.61 -3.84 9.92
N ARG A 53 -12.37 -4.30 9.66
CA ARG A 53 -11.26 -4.14 10.61
C ARG A 53 -10.85 -2.67 10.75
N ILE A 54 -10.76 -1.93 9.64
CA ILE A 54 -10.48 -0.49 9.65
C ILE A 54 -11.54 0.26 10.45
N ALA A 55 -12.83 0.01 10.20
CA ALA A 55 -13.92 0.64 10.93
C ALA A 55 -13.86 0.33 12.44
N GLY A 56 -13.60 -0.93 12.80
CA GLY A 56 -13.45 -1.35 14.20
C GLY A 56 -12.25 -0.70 14.90
N LEU A 57 -11.13 -0.52 14.19
CA LEU A 57 -9.96 0.18 14.72
C LEU A 57 -10.21 1.67 14.88
N LYS A 58 -10.85 2.32 13.90
CA LYS A 58 -11.26 3.73 14.01
C LYS A 58 -12.11 3.98 15.27
N ALA A 59 -13.10 3.12 15.49
CA ALA A 59 -13.96 3.22 16.67
C ALA A 59 -13.18 3.09 18.00
N LYS A 60 -12.19 2.18 18.05
CA LYS A 60 -11.33 2.01 19.24
C LYS A 60 -10.34 3.17 19.44
N LEU A 61 -9.84 3.75 18.36
CA LEU A 61 -8.89 4.86 18.42
C LEU A 61 -9.56 6.18 18.83
N GLY A 62 -10.84 6.37 18.48
CA GLY A 62 -11.56 7.61 18.78
C GLY A 62 -10.82 8.83 18.25
N ASP A 63 -10.64 9.85 19.08
CA ASP A 63 -9.96 11.09 18.70
C ASP A 63 -8.49 10.94 18.35
N LYS A 64 -7.86 9.83 18.71
CA LYS A 64 -6.44 9.54 18.36
C LYS A 64 -6.20 9.46 16.86
N VAL A 65 -7.22 9.21 16.04
CA VAL A 65 -7.10 9.22 14.56
C VAL A 65 -6.74 10.61 14.01
N ASN A 66 -6.98 11.69 14.80
CA ASN A 66 -6.61 13.05 14.41
C ASN A 66 -5.12 13.36 14.62
N SER A 67 -4.36 12.42 15.21
CA SER A 67 -2.92 12.58 15.42
C SER A 67 -2.16 12.55 14.09
N GLU A 68 -1.06 13.28 14.04
CA GLU A 68 -0.09 13.19 12.96
C GLU A 68 0.86 12.04 13.22
N VAL A 69 1.05 11.17 12.23
CA VAL A 69 1.88 9.96 12.35
C VAL A 69 2.92 9.91 11.24
N SER A 70 4.16 9.63 11.63
CA SER A 70 5.29 9.36 10.74
C SER A 70 5.72 7.90 10.84
N ILE A 71 5.99 7.26 9.71
CA ILE A 71 6.63 5.96 9.69
C ILE A 71 8.06 6.15 9.24
N VAL A 72 9.00 5.82 10.14
CA VAL A 72 10.43 5.93 9.89
C VAL A 72 11.07 4.55 10.06
N ARG A 73 11.91 4.18 9.11
CA ARG A 73 12.70 2.94 9.15
C ARG A 73 14.18 3.28 9.15
N PHE A 74 14.88 2.81 10.15
CA PHE A 74 16.34 2.90 10.23
C PHE A 74 16.95 1.65 9.60
N VAL A 75 17.89 1.84 8.69
CA VAL A 75 18.71 0.78 8.08
C VAL A 75 20.18 1.20 8.17
N PRO A 76 21.15 0.29 8.13
CA PRO A 76 22.56 0.66 8.18
C PRO A 76 22.90 1.70 7.09
N GLY A 77 23.35 2.88 7.52
CA GLY A 77 23.75 3.97 6.63
C GLY A 77 22.60 4.80 6.02
N ASP A 78 21.33 4.54 6.39
CA ASP A 78 20.19 5.25 5.78
C ASP A 78 18.98 5.36 6.74
N VAL A 79 18.17 6.40 6.53
CA VAL A 79 16.89 6.60 7.22
C VAL A 79 15.81 6.80 6.17
N ARG A 80 14.78 5.95 6.20
CA ARG A 80 13.67 5.99 5.25
C ARG A 80 12.40 6.49 5.91
N ILE A 81 11.79 7.49 5.29
CA ILE A 81 10.48 8.03 5.69
C ILE A 81 9.44 7.56 4.68
N TYR A 82 8.42 6.87 5.16
CA TYR A 82 7.35 6.34 4.31
C TYR A 82 6.26 7.38 4.12
N HIS A 83 5.95 7.72 2.88
CA HIS A 83 4.91 8.66 2.49
C HIS A 83 3.51 8.04 2.45
N GLY A 84 2.50 8.89 2.22
CA GLY A 84 1.10 8.49 2.14
C GLY A 84 0.79 7.50 1.00
N ASP A 85 1.60 7.50 -0.06
CA ASP A 85 1.52 6.60 -1.22
C ASP A 85 2.26 5.27 -1.02
N SER A 86 2.95 5.08 0.11
CA SER A 86 3.48 3.78 0.50
C SER A 86 2.36 2.85 0.99
N PHE A 87 2.59 1.53 0.97
CA PHE A 87 1.62 0.56 1.51
C PHE A 87 1.18 0.91 2.94
N SER A 88 2.14 1.16 3.83
CA SER A 88 1.86 1.55 5.21
C SER A 88 1.15 2.91 5.30
N GLY A 89 1.50 3.85 4.40
CA GLY A 89 0.86 5.15 4.30
C GLY A 89 -0.61 5.05 3.95
N VAL A 90 -0.96 4.21 2.97
CA VAL A 90 -2.35 3.98 2.57
C VAL A 90 -3.17 3.41 3.74
N VAL A 91 -2.63 2.44 4.49
CA VAL A 91 -3.32 1.86 5.65
C VAL A 91 -3.56 2.92 6.75
N LEU A 92 -2.58 3.78 7.02
CA LEU A 92 -2.75 4.88 7.98
C LEU A 92 -3.77 5.92 7.50
N ASN A 93 -3.79 6.22 6.20
CA ASN A 93 -4.79 7.10 5.60
C ASN A 93 -6.20 6.50 5.71
N ASP A 94 -6.34 5.20 5.47
CA ASP A 94 -7.61 4.48 5.65
C ASP A 94 -8.11 4.56 7.10
N LEU A 95 -7.20 4.52 8.07
CA LEU A 95 -7.52 4.73 9.49
C LEU A 95 -7.86 6.18 9.84
N GLY A 96 -7.51 7.15 8.99
CA GLY A 96 -7.79 8.57 9.18
C GLY A 96 -6.64 9.38 9.77
N PHE A 97 -5.47 8.75 10.01
CA PHE A 97 -4.30 9.47 10.50
C PHE A 97 -3.79 10.49 9.50
N LYS A 98 -3.30 11.61 10.01
CA LYS A 98 -2.69 12.68 9.21
C LYS A 98 -1.16 12.51 9.13
N ARG A 99 -0.57 13.15 8.14
CA ARG A 99 0.89 13.24 8.00
C ARG A 99 1.36 14.63 8.39
N PRO A 100 2.49 14.74 9.11
CA PRO A 100 3.09 16.03 9.42
C PRO A 100 3.39 16.84 8.15
N GLY A 101 2.98 18.12 8.14
CA GLY A 101 3.10 18.97 6.95
C GLY A 101 4.54 19.32 6.54
N HIS A 102 5.50 19.17 7.45
CA HIS A 102 6.90 19.56 7.20
C HIS A 102 7.72 18.56 6.38
N TYR A 103 7.18 17.42 5.98
CA TYR A 103 7.83 16.53 4.98
C TYR A 103 8.06 17.18 3.62
N LYS A 104 7.49 18.36 3.38
CA LYS A 104 7.70 19.11 2.14
C LYS A 104 9.05 19.84 2.07
N ILE A 105 9.82 19.88 3.17
CA ILE A 105 10.95 20.82 3.30
C ILE A 105 12.34 20.18 3.15
N ASN A 106 12.50 18.86 3.27
CA ASN A 106 13.81 18.21 3.16
C ASN A 106 13.88 17.22 1.99
N MET A 107 14.21 17.72 0.81
CA MET A 107 14.40 16.92 -0.40
C MET A 107 15.72 16.13 -0.45
N ASN A 108 16.47 16.03 0.64
CA ASN A 108 17.73 15.28 0.71
C ASN A 108 17.61 13.94 1.45
N LEU A 109 16.43 13.57 1.95
CA LEU A 109 16.17 12.25 2.50
C LEU A 109 15.61 11.37 1.39
N GLN A 110 16.21 10.22 1.14
CA GLN A 110 15.69 9.26 0.16
C GLN A 110 14.27 8.86 0.55
N LEU A 111 13.33 9.22 -0.33
CA LEU A 111 11.91 8.94 -0.17
C LEU A 111 11.67 7.50 -0.64
N ALA A 112 11.22 6.65 0.24
CA ALA A 112 10.84 5.27 -0.07
C ALA A 112 9.33 5.15 -0.25
#